data_a4159c8c9addf0fa4258bd287ac4f880
#
_entry.id   a4159c8c9addf0fa4258bd287ac4f880
#
_cell.length_a   1.000
_cell.length_b   1.000
_cell.length_c   1.000
_cell.angle_alpha   90.00
_cell.angle_beta   90.00
_cell.angle_gamma   90.00
#
_symmetry.space_group_name_H-M   'P 1'
#
loop_
_entity.id
_entity.type
_entity.pdbx_description
1 polymer ?
#
loop_
_entity_poly.entity_id
_entity_poly.type
_entity_poly.pdbx_seq_one_letter_code
_entity_poly.pdbx_strand_id
1 'polypeptide(L)'
;MNTNMNAALLGLFSGFPDRRFNDALAEVLKENLPKRDLIVFISADPENYEQNDDDRDGMHRMLAEFGMAFAEKYVIDRRTDAAEAVKLVREADCIWLMGGESTWQIALIRDLGIDTELHKSQAVILGVSAGSMNLGRLVAYIWDNPHWYEALGFTNITIKSHYEEGEWFVPRLLETLFLYGVMYHLSCSWCPPLFNQAKKRNGHTSLVLVYWS
;
A
#
# COMPACT_ATOMS: atom_id res chain seq x y z
N MET A 1 0.16 21.76 -5.12
CA MET A 1 -0.02 20.80 -6.22
C MET A 1 -1.28 19.99 -5.91
N ASN A 2 -2.28 20.01 -6.80
CA ASN A 2 -3.51 19.24 -6.62
C ASN A 2 -3.23 17.79 -7.06
N THR A 3 -2.98 16.91 -6.10
CA THR A 3 -3.00 15.48 -6.38
C THR A 3 -4.46 15.05 -6.53
N ASN A 4 -4.92 14.89 -7.76
CA ASN A 4 -6.17 14.20 -8.06
C ASN A 4 -5.93 12.72 -7.76
N MET A 5 -6.36 12.26 -6.59
CA MET A 5 -6.45 10.83 -6.31
C MET A 5 -7.65 10.27 -7.06
N ASN A 6 -7.41 9.43 -8.02
CA ASN A 6 -8.44 8.74 -8.80
C ASN A 6 -8.77 7.34 -8.27
N ALA A 7 -7.95 6.79 -7.36
CA ALA A 7 -8.21 5.48 -6.77
C ALA A 7 -9.56 5.42 -6.06
N ALA A 8 -10.32 4.38 -6.31
CA ALA A 8 -11.65 4.20 -5.74
C ALA A 8 -11.61 3.95 -4.22
N LEU A 9 -10.62 3.18 -3.76
CA LEU A 9 -10.32 2.87 -2.36
C LEU A 9 -8.82 2.82 -2.15
N LEU A 10 -8.35 3.32 -1.03
CA LEU A 10 -6.98 3.17 -0.55
C LEU A 10 -7.00 2.36 0.75
N GLY A 11 -6.38 1.19 0.74
CA GLY A 11 -6.22 0.34 1.92
C GLY A 11 -4.78 0.36 2.43
N LEU A 12 -4.60 0.59 3.73
CA LEU A 12 -3.30 0.65 4.40
C LEU A 12 -3.28 -0.38 5.52
N PHE A 13 -2.42 -1.38 5.43
CA PHE A 13 -2.34 -2.50 6.37
C PHE A 13 -0.96 -2.62 6.99
N SER A 14 -0.89 -2.95 8.30
CA SER A 14 0.39 -3.26 8.96
C SER A 14 0.91 -4.64 8.57
N GLY A 15 0.01 -5.61 8.46
CA GLY A 15 0.30 -6.99 8.12
C GLY A 15 -0.91 -7.88 8.35
N PHE A 16 -0.74 -9.17 8.12
CA PHE A 16 -1.75 -10.20 8.35
C PHE A 16 -1.07 -11.40 9.01
N PRO A 17 -0.87 -11.36 10.36
CA PRO A 17 -0.13 -12.41 11.09
C PRO A 17 -0.71 -13.80 10.86
N ASP A 18 -2.04 -13.91 10.83
CA ASP A 18 -2.75 -15.18 10.63
C ASP A 18 -2.99 -15.48 9.13
N ARG A 19 -2.40 -14.70 8.23
CA ARG A 19 -2.63 -14.79 6.77
C ARG A 19 -4.12 -14.80 6.41
N ARG A 20 -4.91 -14.01 7.14
CA ARG A 20 -6.37 -13.91 6.95
C ARG A 20 -6.86 -12.50 7.25
N PHE A 21 -7.91 -12.06 6.54
CA PHE A 21 -8.68 -10.88 6.93
C PHE A 21 -9.60 -11.21 8.10
N ASN A 22 -9.92 -10.23 8.94
CA ASN A 22 -11.10 -10.36 9.78
C ASN A 22 -12.37 -10.11 8.94
N ASP A 23 -13.51 -10.56 9.44
CA ASP A 23 -14.78 -10.52 8.71
C ASP A 23 -15.21 -9.08 8.35
N ALA A 24 -15.01 -8.12 9.28
CA ALA A 24 -15.37 -6.73 9.03
C ALA A 24 -14.54 -6.09 7.90
N LEU A 25 -13.22 -6.35 7.86
CA LEU A 25 -12.36 -5.89 6.78
C LEU A 25 -12.74 -6.56 5.45
N ALA A 26 -13.01 -7.86 5.49
CA ALA A 26 -13.40 -8.61 4.31
C ALA A 26 -14.70 -8.06 3.67
N GLU A 27 -15.71 -7.71 4.47
CA GLU A 27 -16.94 -7.08 3.97
C GLU A 27 -16.66 -5.72 3.31
N VAL A 28 -15.85 -4.85 3.94
CA VAL A 28 -15.47 -3.56 3.34
C VAL A 28 -14.72 -3.75 2.02
N LEU A 29 -13.76 -4.68 1.96
CA LEU A 29 -13.05 -4.98 0.70
C LEU A 29 -13.99 -5.50 -0.37
N LYS A 30 -14.91 -6.40 -0.01
CA LYS A 30 -15.87 -7.00 -0.92
C LYS A 30 -16.82 -5.99 -1.55
N GLU A 31 -17.28 -5.01 -0.75
CA GLU A 31 -18.11 -3.90 -1.23
C GLU A 31 -17.37 -2.99 -2.21
N ASN A 32 -16.06 -2.81 -2.02
CA ASN A 32 -15.23 -1.91 -2.82
C ASN A 32 -14.48 -2.60 -3.97
N LEU A 33 -14.54 -3.92 -4.06
CA LEU A 33 -13.98 -4.74 -5.14
C LEU A 33 -15.09 -5.43 -5.96
N PRO A 34 -15.99 -4.68 -6.62
CA PRO A 34 -17.10 -5.27 -7.39
C PRO A 34 -16.59 -5.96 -8.66
N LYS A 35 -15.49 -5.51 -9.23
CA LYS A 35 -14.82 -6.04 -10.41
C LYS A 35 -13.54 -6.76 -9.99
N ARG A 36 -13.31 -7.96 -10.52
CA ARG A 36 -12.22 -8.86 -10.13
C ARG A 36 -11.67 -9.65 -11.32
N ASP A 37 -11.41 -8.93 -12.41
CA ASP A 37 -10.79 -9.55 -13.58
C ASP A 37 -9.28 -9.66 -13.36
N LEU A 38 -8.62 -8.57 -12.91
CA LEU A 38 -7.18 -8.50 -12.78
C LEU A 38 -6.74 -7.88 -11.45
N ILE A 39 -5.90 -8.61 -10.70
CA ILE A 39 -5.13 -8.07 -9.57
C ILE A 39 -3.65 -8.05 -9.90
N VAL A 40 -2.98 -6.94 -9.56
CA VAL A 40 -1.55 -6.75 -9.78
C VAL A 40 -0.87 -6.50 -8.43
N PHE A 41 0.13 -7.30 -8.13
CA PHE A 41 0.99 -7.14 -6.96
C PHE A 41 2.28 -6.42 -7.35
N ILE A 42 2.75 -5.46 -6.55
CA ILE A 42 4.01 -4.75 -6.77
C ILE A 42 4.99 -5.16 -5.67
N SER A 43 6.06 -5.82 -6.07
CA SER A 43 7.03 -6.39 -5.14
C SER A 43 7.81 -5.31 -4.35
N ALA A 44 8.13 -5.63 -3.10
CA ALA A 44 9.06 -4.90 -2.25
C ALA A 44 10.41 -5.65 -2.04
N ASP A 45 10.57 -6.80 -2.71
CA ASP A 45 11.84 -7.52 -2.88
C ASP A 45 11.98 -7.95 -4.35
N PRO A 46 12.29 -7.01 -5.27
CA PRO A 46 12.07 -7.19 -6.70
C PRO A 46 12.91 -8.28 -7.37
N GLU A 47 13.94 -8.80 -6.72
CA GLU A 47 14.81 -9.85 -7.25
C GLU A 47 14.52 -11.24 -6.68
N ASN A 48 13.67 -11.33 -5.68
CA ASN A 48 13.30 -12.60 -5.03
C ASN A 48 12.07 -13.24 -5.68
N TYR A 49 12.24 -13.71 -6.90
CA TYR A 49 11.15 -14.11 -7.79
C TYR A 49 10.27 -15.24 -7.23
N GLU A 50 10.88 -16.26 -6.63
CA GLU A 50 10.16 -17.40 -6.05
C GLU A 50 9.26 -16.92 -4.89
N GLN A 51 9.81 -16.13 -3.97
CA GLN A 51 9.05 -15.57 -2.86
C GLN A 51 7.95 -14.62 -3.34
N ASN A 52 8.22 -13.81 -4.37
CA ASN A 52 7.21 -12.92 -4.97
C ASN A 52 6.03 -13.69 -5.54
N ASP A 53 6.28 -14.82 -6.21
CA ASP A 53 5.23 -15.67 -6.75
C ASP A 53 4.43 -16.34 -5.63
N ASP A 54 5.10 -16.85 -4.58
CA ASP A 54 4.47 -17.46 -3.42
C ASP A 54 3.61 -16.47 -2.62
N ASP A 55 4.13 -15.25 -2.40
CA ASP A 55 3.42 -14.20 -1.68
C ASP A 55 2.22 -13.68 -2.49
N ARG A 56 2.36 -13.49 -3.81
CA ARG A 56 1.22 -13.21 -4.72
C ARG A 56 0.13 -14.25 -4.55
N ASP A 57 0.49 -15.52 -4.60
CA ASP A 57 -0.47 -16.63 -4.51
C ASP A 57 -1.09 -16.73 -3.12
N GLY A 58 -0.32 -16.47 -2.08
CA GLY A 58 -0.77 -16.41 -0.70
C GLY A 58 -1.79 -15.29 -0.47
N MET A 59 -1.48 -14.07 -0.89
CA MET A 59 -2.38 -12.92 -0.76
C MET A 59 -3.65 -13.06 -1.61
N HIS A 60 -3.52 -13.59 -2.83
CA HIS A 60 -4.68 -13.90 -3.65
C HIS A 60 -5.59 -14.96 -2.99
N ARG A 61 -5.01 -15.97 -2.35
CA ARG A 61 -5.74 -16.98 -1.58
C ARG A 61 -6.52 -16.37 -0.42
N MET A 62 -5.91 -15.42 0.33
CA MET A 62 -6.60 -14.68 1.38
C MET A 62 -7.87 -13.96 0.88
N LEU A 63 -7.79 -13.35 -0.31
CA LEU A 63 -8.97 -12.74 -0.95
C LEU A 63 -10.01 -13.78 -1.35
N ALA A 64 -9.55 -14.89 -1.94
CA ALA A 64 -10.42 -15.97 -2.43
C ALA A 64 -11.22 -16.65 -1.31
N GLU A 65 -10.66 -16.79 -0.11
CA GLU A 65 -11.34 -17.34 1.08
C GLU A 65 -12.60 -16.56 1.46
N PHE A 66 -12.65 -15.28 1.13
CA PHE A 66 -13.82 -14.41 1.35
C PHE A 66 -14.65 -14.19 0.08
N GLY A 67 -14.45 -15.01 -0.95
CA GLY A 67 -15.18 -14.91 -2.22
C GLY A 67 -14.73 -13.75 -3.11
N MET A 68 -13.51 -13.26 -2.91
CA MET A 68 -12.89 -12.18 -3.70
C MET A 68 -11.76 -12.71 -4.58
N ALA A 69 -11.92 -13.88 -5.17
CA ALA A 69 -10.97 -14.40 -6.16
C ALA A 69 -10.96 -13.52 -7.42
N PHE A 70 -9.76 -13.23 -7.93
CA PHE A 70 -9.57 -12.55 -9.21
C PHE A 70 -9.33 -13.60 -10.32
N ALA A 71 -9.78 -13.29 -11.53
CA ALA A 71 -9.61 -14.19 -12.69
C ALA A 71 -8.13 -14.29 -13.08
N GLU A 72 -7.43 -13.16 -13.06
CA GLU A 72 -6.00 -13.09 -13.37
C GLU A 72 -5.23 -12.39 -12.24
N LYS A 73 -3.98 -12.80 -12.04
CA LYS A 73 -3.08 -12.25 -11.04
C LYS A 73 -1.65 -12.19 -11.55
N TYR A 74 -1.01 -11.06 -11.41
CA TYR A 74 0.38 -10.82 -11.81
C TYR A 74 1.19 -10.21 -10.67
N VAL A 75 2.51 -10.44 -10.68
CA VAL A 75 3.45 -9.70 -9.85
C VAL A 75 4.38 -8.89 -10.73
N ILE A 76 4.51 -7.59 -10.44
CA ILE A 76 5.50 -6.69 -11.02
C ILE A 76 6.75 -6.76 -10.16
N ASP A 77 7.83 -7.25 -10.75
CA ASP A 77 9.18 -7.31 -10.18
C ASP A 77 10.23 -7.07 -11.28
N ARG A 78 11.50 -7.41 -11.07
CA ARG A 78 12.56 -7.18 -12.08
C ARG A 78 12.43 -8.03 -13.36
N ARG A 79 11.52 -9.00 -13.40
CA ARG A 79 11.18 -9.76 -14.63
C ARG A 79 10.27 -8.97 -15.57
N THR A 80 9.56 -7.98 -15.05
CA THR A 80 8.54 -7.20 -15.78
C THR A 80 9.21 -6.02 -16.48
N ASP A 81 9.01 -5.87 -17.78
CA ASP A 81 9.46 -4.66 -18.48
C ASP A 81 8.52 -3.46 -18.26
N ALA A 82 9.00 -2.26 -18.57
CA ALA A 82 8.25 -1.02 -18.32
C ALA A 82 6.94 -0.94 -19.10
N ALA A 83 6.87 -1.46 -20.32
CA ALA A 83 5.67 -1.41 -21.14
C ALA A 83 4.59 -2.35 -20.60
N GLU A 84 5.00 -3.54 -20.19
CA GLU A 84 4.14 -4.52 -19.54
C GLU A 84 3.64 -4.00 -18.18
N ALA A 85 4.52 -3.43 -17.35
CA ALA A 85 4.15 -2.85 -16.07
C ALA A 85 3.10 -1.74 -16.21
N VAL A 86 3.29 -0.83 -17.18
CA VAL A 86 2.32 0.23 -17.48
C VAL A 86 0.98 -0.35 -17.90
N LYS A 87 0.97 -1.38 -18.76
CA LYS A 87 -0.25 -2.06 -19.20
C LYS A 87 -0.97 -2.68 -18.03
N LEU A 88 -0.28 -3.47 -17.20
CA LEU A 88 -0.85 -4.13 -16.03
C LEU A 88 -1.48 -3.13 -15.06
N VAL A 89 -0.80 -2.02 -14.74
CA VAL A 89 -1.32 -0.97 -13.85
C VAL A 89 -2.58 -0.30 -14.40
N ARG A 90 -2.66 -0.10 -15.72
CA ARG A 90 -3.84 0.51 -16.37
C ARG A 90 -5.06 -0.39 -16.40
N GLU A 91 -4.85 -1.69 -16.55
CA GLU A 91 -5.91 -2.69 -16.70
C GLU A 91 -6.38 -3.26 -15.36
N ALA A 92 -5.62 -3.10 -14.28
CA ALA A 92 -5.91 -3.66 -12.97
C ALA A 92 -7.22 -3.13 -12.36
N ASP A 93 -7.98 -4.02 -11.73
CA ASP A 93 -9.10 -3.69 -10.85
C ASP A 93 -8.63 -3.50 -9.40
N CYS A 94 -7.56 -4.19 -9.03
CA CYS A 94 -6.89 -4.04 -7.74
C CYS A 94 -5.37 -4.02 -7.94
N ILE A 95 -4.70 -3.11 -7.23
CA ILE A 95 -3.24 -3.02 -7.17
C ILE A 95 -2.83 -3.19 -5.72
N TRP A 96 -1.94 -4.14 -5.45
CA TRP A 96 -1.47 -4.43 -4.11
C TRP A 96 0.04 -4.22 -3.99
N LEU A 97 0.44 -3.18 -3.25
CA LEU A 97 1.83 -2.95 -2.89
C LEU A 97 2.21 -3.90 -1.75
N MET A 98 3.15 -4.80 -2.02
CA MET A 98 3.55 -5.87 -1.10
C MET A 98 4.38 -5.34 0.06
N GLY A 99 4.47 -6.14 1.13
CA GLY A 99 5.41 -5.91 2.23
C GLY A 99 6.84 -6.30 1.85
N GLY A 100 7.82 -5.80 2.60
CA GLY A 100 9.25 -6.04 2.40
C GLY A 100 10.05 -4.76 2.57
N GLU A 101 11.01 -4.49 1.67
CA GLU A 101 11.86 -3.31 1.73
C GLU A 101 11.25 -2.13 0.96
N SER A 102 10.90 -1.09 1.70
CA SER A 102 10.16 0.05 1.14
C SER A 102 10.96 0.86 0.11
N THR A 103 12.27 0.96 0.28
CA THR A 103 13.16 1.67 -0.62
C THR A 103 13.34 0.93 -1.96
N TRP A 104 13.36 -0.39 -1.94
CA TRP A 104 13.43 -1.19 -3.18
C TRP A 104 12.13 -1.13 -3.96
N GLN A 105 10.99 -1.15 -3.28
CA GLN A 105 9.69 -1.02 -3.94
C GLN A 105 9.52 0.32 -4.63
N ILE A 106 9.84 1.44 -3.95
CA ILE A 106 9.71 2.76 -4.58
C ILE A 106 10.72 2.95 -5.73
N ALA A 107 11.91 2.35 -5.64
CA ALA A 107 12.87 2.32 -6.72
C ALA A 107 12.33 1.54 -7.92
N LEU A 108 11.79 0.34 -7.73
CA LEU A 108 11.16 -0.45 -8.78
C LEU A 108 10.06 0.32 -9.52
N ILE A 109 9.16 0.96 -8.77
CA ILE A 109 8.05 1.76 -9.32
C ILE A 109 8.58 2.90 -10.21
N ARG A 110 9.62 3.59 -9.76
CA ARG A 110 10.25 4.69 -10.51
C ARG A 110 11.03 4.22 -11.72
N ASP A 111 11.80 3.15 -11.58
CA ASP A 111 12.56 2.55 -12.66
C ASP A 111 11.68 2.09 -13.83
N LEU A 112 10.50 1.55 -13.51
CA LEU A 112 9.49 1.14 -14.47
C LEU A 112 8.61 2.30 -14.98
N GLY A 113 8.71 3.49 -14.38
CA GLY A 113 7.95 4.68 -14.76
C GLY A 113 6.44 4.56 -14.53
N ILE A 114 6.01 3.72 -13.59
CA ILE A 114 4.59 3.45 -13.32
C ILE A 114 3.96 4.33 -12.25
N ASP A 115 4.71 5.20 -11.58
CA ASP A 115 4.22 6.12 -10.55
C ASP A 115 3.06 7.00 -11.06
N THR A 116 3.23 7.61 -12.22
CA THR A 116 2.19 8.43 -12.85
C THR A 116 0.96 7.61 -13.25
N GLU A 117 1.15 6.38 -13.69
CA GLU A 117 0.02 5.51 -14.07
C GLU A 117 -0.74 5.02 -12.84
N LEU A 118 -0.06 4.75 -11.73
CA LEU A 118 -0.70 4.46 -10.45
C LEU A 118 -1.63 5.60 -10.03
N HIS A 119 -1.20 6.86 -10.17
CA HIS A 119 -2.04 8.02 -9.85
C HIS A 119 -3.24 8.23 -10.79
N LYS A 120 -3.18 7.71 -12.01
CA LYS A 120 -4.30 7.76 -12.98
C LYS A 120 -5.24 6.58 -12.85
N SER A 121 -4.81 5.52 -12.19
CA SER A 121 -5.58 4.28 -12.05
C SER A 121 -6.89 4.51 -11.30
N GLN A 122 -7.92 3.77 -11.71
CA GLN A 122 -9.21 3.69 -11.01
C GLN A 122 -9.30 2.42 -10.14
N ALA A 123 -8.23 1.63 -10.10
CA ALA A 123 -8.16 0.44 -9.28
C ALA A 123 -8.28 0.75 -7.79
N VAL A 124 -8.75 -0.22 -7.03
CA VAL A 124 -8.54 -0.24 -5.59
C VAL A 124 -7.05 -0.42 -5.33
N ILE A 125 -6.46 0.44 -4.50
CA ILE A 125 -5.04 0.35 -4.16
C ILE A 125 -4.88 -0.07 -2.71
N LEU A 126 -4.20 -1.17 -2.50
CA LEU A 126 -3.91 -1.74 -1.18
C LEU A 126 -2.40 -1.72 -0.94
N GLY A 127 -2.00 -1.47 0.29
CA GLY A 127 -0.60 -1.58 0.71
C GLY A 127 -0.47 -2.34 2.01
N VAL A 128 0.56 -3.16 2.15
CA VAL A 128 0.89 -3.85 3.40
C VAL A 128 2.30 -3.52 3.83
N SER A 129 2.51 -3.18 5.11
CA SER A 129 3.83 -2.84 5.68
C SER A 129 4.56 -1.78 4.82
N ALA A 130 5.64 -2.15 4.12
CA ALA A 130 6.38 -1.31 3.18
C ALA A 130 5.47 -0.66 2.12
N GLY A 131 4.52 -1.42 1.57
CA GLY A 131 3.54 -0.91 0.61
C GLY A 131 2.66 0.18 1.20
N SER A 132 2.22 0.04 2.46
CA SER A 132 1.47 1.09 3.17
C SER A 132 2.31 2.35 3.38
N MET A 133 3.59 2.20 3.71
CA MET A 133 4.51 3.33 3.85
C MET A 133 4.64 4.09 2.54
N ASN A 134 4.83 3.38 1.43
CA ASN A 134 4.99 3.97 0.11
C ASN A 134 3.72 4.63 -0.47
N LEU A 135 2.54 4.30 0.04
CA LEU A 135 1.32 5.03 -0.30
C LEU A 135 1.25 6.42 0.35
N GLY A 136 2.04 6.67 1.40
CA GLY A 136 2.23 7.99 1.99
C GLY A 136 3.00 8.95 1.08
N ARG A 137 3.00 10.23 1.45
CA ARG A 137 3.80 11.25 0.76
C ARG A 137 5.26 11.21 1.17
N LEU A 138 5.51 10.97 2.44
CA LEU A 138 6.84 11.00 3.04
C LEU A 138 7.03 9.75 3.89
N VAL A 139 8.15 9.08 3.69
CA VAL A 139 8.53 7.88 4.45
C VAL A 139 9.76 8.18 5.29
N ALA A 140 9.69 7.83 6.58
CA ALA A 140 10.86 7.78 7.46
C ALA A 140 11.47 6.38 7.37
N TYR A 141 12.56 6.25 6.66
CA TYR A 141 13.38 5.05 6.68
C TYR A 141 14.32 5.09 7.89
N ILE A 142 14.23 4.12 8.77
CA ILE A 142 14.90 4.18 10.08
C ILE A 142 15.93 3.08 10.33
N TRP A 143 16.01 2.12 9.38
CA TRP A 143 16.96 1.01 9.46
C TRP A 143 18.35 1.46 9.00
N ASP A 144 19.27 0.67 8.77
CA ASP A 144 20.69 0.82 8.41
C ASP A 144 21.26 2.24 8.16
N ASN A 145 20.55 3.11 7.48
CA ASN A 145 20.92 4.49 7.20
C ASN A 145 19.69 5.40 7.30
N PRO A 146 19.31 5.87 8.49
CA PRO A 146 18.08 6.63 8.69
C PRO A 146 18.00 7.88 7.82
N HIS A 147 16.99 7.98 6.99
CA HIS A 147 16.72 9.12 6.10
C HIS A 147 15.24 9.24 5.76
N TRP A 148 14.88 10.37 5.16
CA TRP A 148 13.55 10.60 4.62
C TRP A 148 13.57 10.50 3.11
N TYR A 149 12.49 9.96 2.54
CA TYR A 149 12.29 10.03 1.11
C TYR A 149 10.83 10.31 0.77
N GLU A 150 10.61 10.99 -0.35
CA GLU A 150 9.28 11.16 -0.93
C GLU A 150 8.84 9.84 -1.55
N ALA A 151 7.60 9.43 -1.25
CA ALA A 151 6.99 8.23 -1.81
C ALA A 151 5.85 8.60 -2.78
N LEU A 152 4.82 7.77 -2.92
CA LEU A 152 3.79 7.96 -3.95
C LEU A 152 2.81 9.11 -3.67
N GLY A 153 2.59 9.49 -2.42
CA GLY A 153 1.76 10.65 -2.07
C GLY A 153 0.26 10.46 -2.29
N PHE A 154 -0.25 9.24 -2.26
CA PHE A 154 -1.69 8.97 -2.27
C PHE A 154 -2.39 9.50 -1.02
N THR A 155 -1.69 9.56 0.09
CA THR A 155 -2.17 10.11 1.36
C THR A 155 -1.12 10.99 2.01
N ASN A 156 -1.57 11.92 2.85
CA ASN A 156 -0.69 12.71 3.73
C ASN A 156 -0.40 12.00 5.06
N ILE A 157 -0.81 10.74 5.21
CA ILE A 157 -0.48 9.94 6.39
C ILE A 157 0.92 9.38 6.18
N THR A 158 1.80 9.60 7.15
CA THR A 158 3.08 8.89 7.23
C THR A 158 2.91 7.72 8.20
N ILE A 159 3.33 6.56 7.77
CA ILE A 159 3.18 5.31 8.52
C ILE A 159 4.56 4.86 8.97
N LYS A 160 4.69 4.53 10.25
CA LYS A 160 5.78 3.74 10.79
C LYS A 160 5.24 2.33 11.01
N SER A 161 5.67 1.39 10.19
CA SER A 161 5.39 -0.03 10.40
C SER A 161 6.27 -0.61 11.51
N HIS A 162 5.79 -1.65 12.18
CA HIS A 162 6.51 -2.37 13.23
C HIS A 162 7.03 -1.47 14.36
N TYR A 163 6.18 -0.53 14.81
CA TYR A 163 6.51 0.34 15.93
C TYR A 163 6.56 -0.45 17.25
N GLU A 164 7.64 -0.24 18.01
CA GLU A 164 7.78 -0.72 19.39
C GLU A 164 7.71 0.47 20.35
N GLU A 165 6.98 0.31 21.47
CA GLU A 165 6.85 1.36 22.47
C GLU A 165 8.23 1.70 23.08
N GLY A 166 8.55 3.00 23.10
CA GLY A 166 9.84 3.50 23.62
C GLY A 166 10.92 3.70 22.56
N GLU A 167 10.65 3.48 21.28
CA GLU A 167 11.60 3.79 20.21
C GLU A 167 12.04 5.26 20.26
N TRP A 168 13.33 5.51 20.42
CA TRP A 168 13.94 6.81 20.68
C TRP A 168 13.79 7.84 19.56
N PHE A 169 13.59 7.41 18.32
CA PHE A 169 13.51 8.30 17.16
C PHE A 169 12.11 8.94 16.99
N VAL A 170 11.09 8.44 17.68
CA VAL A 170 9.71 8.94 17.56
C VAL A 170 9.60 10.44 17.86
N PRO A 171 10.23 11.00 18.89
CA PRO A 171 10.19 12.44 19.13
C PRO A 171 10.74 13.26 17.95
N ARG A 172 11.87 12.85 17.37
CA ARG A 172 12.46 13.51 16.19
C ARG A 172 11.60 13.35 14.93
N LEU A 173 10.97 12.20 14.78
CA LEU A 173 10.00 11.93 13.72
C LEU A 173 8.85 12.92 13.82
N LEU A 174 8.27 13.09 14.99
CA LEU A 174 7.15 13.98 15.26
C LEU A 174 7.49 15.45 14.97
N GLU A 175 8.66 15.93 15.42
CA GLU A 175 9.13 17.28 15.14
C GLU A 175 9.26 17.55 13.63
N THR A 176 9.83 16.60 12.89
CA THR A 176 10.00 16.72 11.44
C THR A 176 8.65 16.73 10.73
N LEU A 177 7.73 15.82 11.09
CA LEU A 177 6.39 15.73 10.49
C LEU A 177 5.55 16.98 10.77
N PHE A 178 5.68 17.57 11.95
CA PHE A 178 4.99 18.81 12.30
C PHE A 178 5.45 19.97 11.39
N LEU A 179 6.74 20.07 11.10
CA LEU A 179 7.31 21.08 10.19
C LEU A 179 6.80 20.91 8.75
N TYR A 180 6.53 19.69 8.31
CA TYR A 180 6.02 19.40 6.95
C TYR A 180 4.50 19.36 6.85
N GLY A 181 3.76 19.58 7.94
CA GLY A 181 2.30 19.54 7.97
C GLY A 181 1.72 18.16 7.59
N VAL A 182 2.44 17.09 7.91
CA VAL A 182 2.06 15.71 7.60
C VAL A 182 1.42 15.05 8.83
N MET A 183 0.29 14.39 8.63
CA MET A 183 -0.33 13.57 9.66
C MET A 183 0.37 12.21 9.72
N TYR A 184 0.75 11.75 10.89
CA TYR A 184 1.42 10.46 11.07
C TYR A 184 0.53 9.47 11.82
N HIS A 185 0.84 8.21 11.64
CA HIS A 185 0.22 7.13 12.41
C HIS A 185 1.28 6.08 12.75
N LEU A 186 1.35 5.75 14.04
CA LEU A 186 2.22 4.69 14.54
C LEU A 186 1.41 3.39 14.57
N SER A 187 1.89 2.37 13.88
CA SER A 187 1.27 1.05 13.91
C SER A 187 1.96 0.16 14.93
N CYS A 188 1.25 -0.23 15.96
CA CYS A 188 1.69 -1.25 16.90
C CYS A 188 0.66 -2.38 16.96
N SER A 189 1.08 -3.58 17.35
CA SER A 189 0.23 -4.77 17.49
C SER A 189 -0.90 -4.64 18.54
N TRP A 190 -0.91 -3.53 19.29
CA TRP A 190 -1.90 -3.25 20.37
C TRP A 190 -2.86 -2.10 20.04
N CYS A 191 -2.71 -1.47 18.87
CA CYS A 191 -3.60 -0.38 18.49
C CYS A 191 -4.96 -0.93 18.01
N PRO A 192 -6.09 -0.44 18.55
CA PRO A 192 -7.38 -0.83 18.03
C PRO A 192 -7.55 -0.38 16.57
N PRO A 193 -8.37 -1.08 15.79
CA PRO A 193 -8.58 -0.73 14.38
C PRO A 193 -9.08 0.72 14.26
N LEU A 194 -8.30 1.57 13.60
CA LEU A 194 -8.61 2.97 13.40
C LEU A 194 -9.26 3.21 12.05
N PHE A 195 -10.51 3.51 12.10
CA PHE A 195 -11.35 4.48 11.37
C PHE A 195 -11.34 4.53 9.85
N ASN A 196 -12.58 4.38 9.33
CA ASN A 196 -13.06 4.96 8.09
C ASN A 196 -12.95 6.50 8.14
N GLN A 197 -11.98 7.10 7.51
CA GLN A 197 -11.99 8.51 7.20
C GLN A 197 -12.39 8.69 5.74
N ALA A 198 -13.66 9.00 5.50
CA ALA A 198 -14.11 9.53 4.23
C ALA A 198 -13.61 10.98 4.09
N LYS A 199 -12.63 11.22 3.23
CA LYS A 199 -12.16 12.56 2.91
C LYS A 199 -12.79 13.00 1.60
N LYS A 200 -13.77 13.92 1.65
CA LYS A 200 -14.28 14.60 0.45
C LYS A 200 -13.25 15.63 -0.01
N ARG A 201 -12.69 15.44 -1.20
CA ARG A 201 -11.91 16.45 -1.90
C ARG A 201 -12.36 16.48 -3.36
N ASN A 202 -12.80 17.66 -3.83
CA ASN A 202 -13.19 17.95 -5.23
C ASN A 202 -14.24 17.02 -5.85
N GLY A 203 -15.29 16.65 -5.10
CA GLY A 203 -16.41 15.88 -5.65
C GLY A 203 -16.22 14.35 -5.71
N HIS A 204 -15.03 13.83 -5.48
CA HIS A 204 -14.77 12.41 -5.36
C HIS A 204 -14.47 12.02 -3.92
N THR A 205 -15.14 10.98 -3.44
CA THR A 205 -14.91 10.44 -2.10
C THR A 205 -13.92 9.28 -2.23
N SER A 206 -12.67 9.53 -1.85
CA SER A 206 -11.71 8.43 -1.66
C SER A 206 -11.85 7.93 -0.24
N LEU A 207 -12.22 6.67 -0.08
CA LEU A 207 -12.25 6.00 1.21
C LEU A 207 -10.84 5.53 1.55
N VAL A 208 -10.28 6.03 2.64
CA VAL A 208 -9.01 5.55 3.18
C VAL A 208 -9.33 4.59 4.32
N LEU A 209 -9.06 3.32 4.11
CA LEU A 209 -9.19 2.27 5.10
C LEU A 209 -7.83 2.02 5.73
N VAL A 210 -7.72 2.25 7.03
CA VAL A 210 -6.50 1.96 7.80
C VAL A 210 -6.84 0.81 8.75
N TYR A 211 -6.16 -0.31 8.59
CA TYR A 211 -6.36 -1.50 9.40
C TYR A 211 -5.04 -1.97 10.01
N TRP A 212 -5.07 -2.21 11.32
CA TRP A 212 -3.96 -2.73 12.10
C TRP A 212 -4.42 -4.01 12.80
N SER A 213 -3.70 -5.07 12.61
CA SER A 213 -3.88 -6.32 13.36
C SER A 213 -2.77 -6.48 14.38
#